data_ea14cd39374e29a695a9f1bb30b3a3d5
#
_entry.id   ea14cd39374e29a695a9f1bb30b3a3d5
#
_cell.length_a   1.000
_cell.length_b   1.000
_cell.length_c   1.000
_cell.angle_alpha   90.00
_cell.angle_beta   90.00
_cell.angle_gamma   90.00
#
_symmetry.space_group_name_H-M   'P 1'
#
loop_
_entity.id
_entity.type
_entity.pdbx_description
1 polymer ?
#
loop_
_entity_poly.entity_id
_entity_poly.type
_entity_poly.pdbx_seq_one_letter_code
_entity_poly.pdbx_strand_id
1 'polypeptide(L)'
;MWGCLLVLLGVGLVGKLLVVPLTTSDLMAAQTPAQQPTWWEWAVLVAVSVATAVAVAWSAGRRRPGRAGTVALGAVVLLALCATVALWIRALVGTEDWTSAATLESLGAGVAALSFRAGFRRWERGRPLAGEVWLAMVPFRERDEAARHYCVVLRRRLRGADVLQITSQNKDGQDGYLPMPNGLWDVTSGKGHWVETTMPPRWVPYRDFLKDRPQGPCPTATWRLLRRPRSAPAGYGRSY
;
A
#
# COMPACT_ATOMS: atom_id res chain seq x y z
N MET A 1 31.58 -3.24 -10.20
CA MET A 1 31.15 -4.59 -10.67
C MET A 1 30.52 -5.45 -9.57
N TRP A 2 31.06 -5.50 -8.35
CA TRP A 2 30.51 -6.33 -7.25
C TRP A 2 29.06 -6.04 -6.85
N GLY A 3 28.62 -4.77 -6.89
CA GLY A 3 27.26 -4.40 -6.54
C GLY A 3 26.17 -5.01 -7.44
N CYS A 4 26.42 -5.09 -8.76
CA CYS A 4 25.46 -5.70 -9.70
C CYS A 4 25.34 -7.20 -9.46
N LEU A 5 26.44 -7.89 -9.17
CA LEU A 5 26.44 -9.32 -8.87
C LEU A 5 25.62 -9.64 -7.62
N LEU A 6 25.82 -8.87 -6.55
CA LEU A 6 25.08 -9.04 -5.29
C LEU A 6 23.56 -8.81 -5.50
N VAL A 7 23.20 -7.82 -6.32
CA VAL A 7 21.79 -7.57 -6.65
C VAL A 7 21.18 -8.75 -7.41
N LEU A 8 21.88 -9.26 -8.43
CA LEU A 8 21.42 -10.41 -9.21
C LEU A 8 21.29 -11.66 -8.34
N LEU A 9 22.25 -11.92 -7.47
CA LEU A 9 22.18 -13.03 -6.51
C LEU A 9 21.02 -12.89 -5.56
N GLY A 10 20.77 -11.68 -5.03
CA GLY A 10 19.65 -11.40 -4.15
C GLY A 10 18.30 -11.59 -4.86
N VAL A 11 18.19 -11.10 -6.11
CA VAL A 11 16.99 -11.27 -6.96
C VAL A 11 16.73 -12.73 -7.24
N GLY A 12 17.76 -13.48 -7.67
CA GLY A 12 17.65 -14.92 -7.91
C GLY A 12 17.25 -15.70 -6.67
N LEU A 13 17.83 -15.38 -5.50
CA LEU A 13 17.50 -16.04 -4.24
C LEU A 13 16.03 -15.81 -3.84
N VAL A 14 15.57 -14.55 -3.87
CA VAL A 14 14.16 -14.23 -3.57
C VAL A 14 13.23 -14.93 -4.55
N GLY A 15 13.56 -14.92 -5.84
CA GLY A 15 12.76 -15.62 -6.86
C GLY A 15 12.73 -17.12 -6.62
N LYS A 16 13.88 -17.74 -6.30
CA LYS A 16 13.95 -19.17 -5.97
C LYS A 16 13.06 -19.52 -4.80
N LEU A 17 13.08 -18.73 -3.71
CA LEU A 17 12.22 -18.95 -2.55
C LEU A 17 10.73 -18.82 -2.88
N LEU A 18 10.35 -17.95 -3.82
CA LEU A 18 8.96 -17.77 -4.25
C LEU A 18 8.42 -18.91 -5.09
N VAL A 19 9.28 -19.57 -5.89
CA VAL A 19 8.88 -20.67 -6.77
C VAL A 19 9.45 -22.02 -6.34
N VAL A 20 9.98 -22.13 -5.13
CA VAL A 20 10.61 -23.34 -4.62
C VAL A 20 9.74 -24.59 -4.71
N PRO A 21 8.40 -24.57 -4.52
CA PRO A 21 7.58 -25.77 -4.70
C PRO A 21 7.63 -26.30 -6.14
N LEU A 22 7.66 -25.40 -7.13
CA LEU A 22 7.70 -25.77 -8.56
C LEU A 22 9.07 -26.35 -8.92
N THR A 23 10.14 -25.63 -8.63
CA THR A 23 11.51 -26.03 -8.99
C THR A 23 11.98 -27.29 -8.26
N THR A 24 11.53 -27.51 -7.00
CA THR A 24 11.90 -28.71 -6.25
C THR A 24 11.15 -29.94 -6.75
N SER A 25 9.87 -29.82 -7.12
CA SER A 25 9.12 -30.94 -7.67
C SER A 25 9.74 -31.43 -8.97
N ASP A 26 10.22 -30.53 -9.83
CA ASP A 26 10.87 -30.89 -11.08
C ASP A 26 12.24 -31.54 -10.86
N LEU A 27 13.01 -31.02 -9.89
CA LEU A 27 14.28 -31.63 -9.50
C LEU A 27 14.08 -33.05 -9.01
N MET A 28 13.07 -33.31 -8.19
CA MET A 28 12.78 -34.65 -7.67
C MET A 28 12.25 -35.58 -8.78
N ALA A 29 11.45 -35.07 -9.70
CA ALA A 29 10.97 -35.83 -10.86
C ALA A 29 12.09 -36.19 -11.83
N ALA A 30 13.14 -35.37 -11.96
CA ALA A 30 14.29 -35.61 -12.79
C ALA A 30 15.31 -36.62 -12.22
N GLN A 31 15.16 -37.04 -10.97
CA GLN A 31 16.04 -38.04 -10.34
C GLN A 31 15.76 -39.44 -10.87
N THR A 32 16.76 -40.31 -10.77
CA THR A 32 16.64 -41.71 -11.16
C THR A 32 16.93 -42.62 -9.95
N PRO A 33 15.91 -43.29 -9.36
CA PRO A 33 14.48 -43.30 -9.75
C PRO A 33 13.79 -41.95 -9.44
N ALA A 34 12.75 -41.61 -10.21
CA ALA A 34 11.95 -40.40 -10.00
C ALA A 34 11.32 -40.40 -8.62
N GLN A 35 11.47 -39.32 -7.92
CA GLN A 35 10.94 -39.11 -6.57
C GLN A 35 9.83 -38.06 -6.58
N GLN A 36 8.97 -38.11 -5.58
CA GLN A 36 7.94 -37.11 -5.34
C GLN A 36 8.05 -36.60 -3.90
N PRO A 37 7.87 -35.28 -3.67
CA PRO A 37 7.87 -34.75 -2.32
C PRO A 37 6.74 -35.39 -1.49
N THR A 38 7.04 -35.74 -0.25
CA THR A 38 6.06 -36.15 0.73
C THR A 38 5.16 -34.97 1.10
N TRP A 39 4.01 -35.23 1.73
CA TRP A 39 3.04 -34.20 2.10
C TRP A 39 3.65 -33.12 3.01
N TRP A 40 4.52 -33.49 3.94
CA TRP A 40 5.16 -32.55 4.85
C TRP A 40 6.25 -31.71 4.17
N GLU A 41 6.99 -32.27 3.20
CA GLU A 41 7.94 -31.52 2.37
C GLU A 41 7.20 -30.47 1.52
N TRP A 42 6.08 -30.86 0.91
CA TRP A 42 5.19 -29.92 0.25
C TRP A 42 4.74 -28.79 1.18
N ALA A 43 4.33 -29.13 2.40
CA ALA A 43 3.89 -28.13 3.39
C ALA A 43 5.03 -27.13 3.72
N VAL A 44 6.26 -27.62 3.89
CA VAL A 44 7.44 -26.76 4.15
C VAL A 44 7.74 -25.86 2.95
N LEU A 45 7.78 -26.42 1.73
CA LEU A 45 8.07 -25.68 0.51
C LEU A 45 7.04 -24.56 0.28
N VAL A 46 5.75 -24.86 0.44
CA VAL A 46 4.67 -23.88 0.34
C VAL A 46 4.77 -22.83 1.45
N ALA A 47 5.06 -23.23 2.68
CA ALA A 47 5.22 -22.28 3.80
C ALA A 47 6.36 -21.28 3.55
N VAL A 48 7.49 -21.74 3.00
CA VAL A 48 8.63 -20.88 2.64
C VAL A 48 8.22 -19.86 1.56
N SER A 49 7.53 -20.31 0.51
CA SER A 49 7.05 -19.42 -0.56
C SER A 49 6.06 -18.38 -0.02
N VAL A 50 5.10 -18.81 0.79
CA VAL A 50 4.11 -17.91 1.41
C VAL A 50 4.78 -16.91 2.35
N ALA A 51 5.69 -17.36 3.23
CA ALA A 51 6.43 -16.48 4.12
C ALA A 51 7.26 -15.43 3.36
N THR A 52 7.92 -15.84 2.27
CA THR A 52 8.68 -14.94 1.40
C THR A 52 7.76 -13.92 0.72
N ALA A 53 6.63 -14.37 0.17
CA ALA A 53 5.66 -13.48 -0.47
C ALA A 53 5.07 -12.47 0.54
N VAL A 54 4.75 -12.89 1.75
CA VAL A 54 4.29 -12.02 2.84
C VAL A 54 5.38 -11.02 3.21
N ALA A 55 6.65 -11.43 3.33
CA ALA A 55 7.76 -10.54 3.64
C ALA A 55 7.97 -9.48 2.55
N VAL A 56 7.91 -9.86 1.26
CA VAL A 56 8.00 -8.94 0.12
C VAL A 56 6.83 -7.96 0.13
N ALA A 57 5.59 -8.43 0.25
CA ALA A 57 4.40 -7.59 0.29
C ALA A 57 4.41 -6.66 1.53
N TRP A 58 4.84 -7.18 2.67
CA TRP A 58 5.01 -6.39 3.89
C TRP A 58 6.04 -5.28 3.74
N SER A 59 7.17 -5.55 3.10
CA SER A 59 8.25 -4.57 2.87
C SER A 59 7.89 -3.53 1.79
N ALA A 60 6.95 -3.85 0.91
CA ALA A 60 6.51 -2.97 -0.17
C ALA A 60 5.52 -1.90 0.31
N GLY A 61 4.64 -2.25 1.25
CA GLY A 61 3.57 -1.36 1.69
C GLY A 61 3.99 -0.35 2.75
N ARG A 62 3.24 0.75 2.85
CA ARG A 62 3.39 1.75 3.92
C ARG A 62 2.94 1.17 5.27
N ARG A 63 3.69 1.49 6.32
CA ARG A 63 3.34 1.05 7.69
C ARG A 63 2.06 1.76 8.15
N ARG A 64 0.97 1.00 8.36
CA ARG A 64 -0.32 1.50 8.84
C ARG A 64 -1.03 0.43 9.67
N PRO A 65 -1.89 0.80 10.63
CA PRO A 65 -2.75 -0.16 11.31
C PRO A 65 -3.72 -0.82 10.30
N GLY A 66 -4.07 -2.10 10.54
CA GLY A 66 -5.04 -2.84 9.71
C GLY A 66 -4.55 -3.25 8.30
N ARG A 67 -3.23 -3.22 8.05
CA ARG A 67 -2.69 -3.57 6.72
C ARG A 67 -2.67 -5.08 6.41
N ALA A 68 -3.01 -5.94 7.38
CA ALA A 68 -2.91 -7.39 7.21
C ALA A 68 -3.64 -7.90 5.96
N GLY A 69 -4.88 -7.45 5.72
CA GLY A 69 -5.63 -7.83 4.52
C GLY A 69 -4.98 -7.40 3.20
N THR A 70 -4.38 -6.20 3.16
CA THR A 70 -3.67 -5.74 1.95
C THR A 70 -2.36 -6.47 1.73
N VAL A 71 -1.67 -6.88 2.79
CA VAL A 71 -0.46 -7.71 2.71
C VAL A 71 -0.82 -9.12 2.26
N ALA A 72 -1.87 -9.72 2.83
CA ALA A 72 -2.33 -11.05 2.43
C ALA A 72 -2.73 -11.07 0.95
N LEU A 73 -3.56 -10.13 0.50
CA LEU A 73 -3.93 -10.01 -0.91
C LEU A 73 -2.69 -9.78 -1.80
N GLY A 74 -1.78 -8.91 -1.38
CA GLY A 74 -0.52 -8.66 -2.09
C GLY A 74 0.34 -9.91 -2.21
N ALA A 75 0.43 -10.72 -1.16
CA ALA A 75 1.18 -11.98 -1.17
C ALA A 75 0.55 -12.99 -2.14
N VAL A 76 -0.78 -13.13 -2.15
CA VAL A 76 -1.50 -14.00 -3.11
C VAL A 76 -1.24 -13.57 -4.55
N VAL A 77 -1.38 -12.26 -4.84
CA VAL A 77 -1.12 -11.73 -6.18
C VAL A 77 0.34 -11.93 -6.60
N LEU A 78 1.29 -11.74 -5.67
CA LEU A 78 2.71 -11.97 -5.95
C LEU A 78 3.00 -13.44 -6.26
N LEU A 79 2.46 -14.37 -5.47
CA LEU A 79 2.63 -15.81 -5.70
C LEU A 79 2.05 -16.22 -7.06
N ALA A 80 0.83 -15.77 -7.38
CA ALA A 80 0.21 -16.03 -8.67
C ALA A 80 1.07 -15.50 -9.84
N LEU A 81 1.59 -14.27 -9.72
CA LEU A 81 2.46 -13.66 -10.70
C LEU A 81 3.77 -14.47 -10.89
N CYS A 82 4.43 -14.84 -9.80
CA CYS A 82 5.67 -15.62 -9.86
C CYS A 82 5.45 -17.01 -10.44
N ALA A 83 4.36 -17.68 -10.04
CA ALA A 83 4.01 -18.99 -10.61
C ALA A 83 3.73 -18.89 -12.11
N THR A 84 2.97 -17.88 -12.55
CA THR A 84 2.69 -17.65 -13.97
C THR A 84 3.98 -17.42 -14.77
N VAL A 85 4.89 -16.58 -14.25
CA VAL A 85 6.17 -16.31 -14.91
C VAL A 85 7.03 -17.57 -14.98
N ALA A 86 7.11 -18.34 -13.89
CA ALA A 86 7.88 -19.60 -13.87
C ALA A 86 7.34 -20.60 -14.89
N LEU A 87 6.03 -20.84 -14.90
CA LEU A 87 5.38 -21.75 -15.85
C LEU A 87 5.54 -21.29 -17.30
N TRP A 88 5.48 -20.00 -17.55
CA TRP A 88 5.70 -19.41 -18.87
C TRP A 88 7.15 -19.61 -19.34
N ILE A 89 8.14 -19.37 -18.49
CA ILE A 89 9.55 -19.62 -18.79
C ILE A 89 9.76 -21.11 -19.08
N ARG A 90 9.19 -21.99 -18.27
CA ARG A 90 9.25 -23.45 -18.48
C ARG A 90 8.71 -23.87 -19.85
N ALA A 91 7.58 -23.29 -20.25
CA ALA A 91 6.98 -23.59 -21.57
C ALA A 91 7.87 -23.12 -22.73
N LEU A 92 8.69 -22.09 -22.53
CA LEU A 92 9.61 -21.57 -23.56
C LEU A 92 10.93 -22.34 -23.64
N VAL A 93 11.51 -22.72 -22.50
CA VAL A 93 12.87 -23.30 -22.42
C VAL A 93 12.83 -24.82 -22.52
N GLY A 94 11.69 -25.44 -22.21
CA GLY A 94 11.59 -26.90 -22.09
C GLY A 94 12.14 -27.40 -20.74
N THR A 95 12.16 -28.73 -20.58
CA THR A 95 12.61 -29.41 -19.35
C THR A 95 13.86 -30.24 -19.51
N GLU A 96 14.47 -30.23 -20.72
CA GLU A 96 15.64 -31.05 -21.03
C GLU A 96 16.88 -30.69 -20.20
N ASP A 97 17.08 -29.37 -19.96
CA ASP A 97 18.07 -28.86 -19.00
C ASP A 97 17.39 -28.18 -17.83
N TRP A 98 17.04 -28.98 -16.83
CA TRP A 98 16.34 -28.50 -15.63
C TRP A 98 17.14 -27.45 -14.83
N THR A 99 18.47 -27.45 -14.86
CA THR A 99 19.33 -26.48 -14.18
C THR A 99 19.19 -25.08 -14.77
N SER A 100 19.26 -24.98 -16.08
CA SER A 100 19.06 -23.73 -16.80
C SER A 100 17.61 -23.26 -16.66
N ALA A 101 16.64 -24.16 -16.78
CA ALA A 101 15.23 -23.84 -16.60
C ALA A 101 14.95 -23.30 -15.19
N ALA A 102 15.38 -24.00 -14.13
CA ALA A 102 15.19 -23.58 -12.74
C ALA A 102 15.89 -22.25 -12.41
N THR A 103 17.05 -22.00 -13.04
CA THR A 103 17.76 -20.71 -12.87
C THR A 103 16.99 -19.57 -13.50
N LEU A 104 16.51 -19.74 -14.75
CA LEU A 104 15.71 -18.72 -15.44
C LEU A 104 14.36 -18.49 -14.76
N GLU A 105 13.67 -19.53 -14.31
CA GLU A 105 12.44 -19.44 -13.53
C GLU A 105 12.67 -18.62 -12.24
N SER A 106 13.76 -18.88 -11.52
CA SER A 106 14.12 -18.16 -10.29
C SER A 106 14.42 -16.69 -10.57
N LEU A 107 15.18 -16.38 -11.62
CA LEU A 107 15.47 -15.01 -12.02
C LEU A 107 14.19 -14.27 -12.48
N GLY A 108 13.37 -14.92 -13.30
CA GLY A 108 12.10 -14.38 -13.76
C GLY A 108 11.14 -14.06 -12.60
N ALA A 109 10.99 -14.99 -11.66
CA ALA A 109 10.20 -14.78 -10.46
C ALA A 109 10.77 -13.64 -9.57
N GLY A 110 12.09 -13.54 -9.48
CA GLY A 110 12.75 -12.44 -8.76
C GLY A 110 12.50 -11.08 -9.41
N VAL A 111 12.57 -10.98 -10.73
CA VAL A 111 12.21 -9.76 -11.48
C VAL A 111 10.73 -9.43 -11.32
N ALA A 112 9.85 -10.42 -11.36
CA ALA A 112 8.42 -10.24 -11.09
C ALA A 112 8.17 -9.69 -9.67
N ALA A 113 8.89 -10.19 -8.65
CA ALA A 113 8.81 -9.70 -7.29
C ALA A 113 9.29 -8.25 -7.15
N LEU A 114 10.37 -7.87 -7.82
CA LEU A 114 10.84 -6.47 -7.85
C LEU A 114 9.83 -5.55 -8.52
N SER A 115 9.29 -5.98 -9.67
CA SER A 115 8.27 -5.23 -10.41
C SER A 115 6.99 -5.06 -9.59
N PHE A 116 6.52 -6.13 -8.95
CA PHE A 116 5.41 -6.07 -8.01
C PHE A 116 5.67 -5.07 -6.88
N ARG A 117 6.85 -5.15 -6.24
CA ARG A 117 7.22 -4.24 -5.14
C ARG A 117 7.26 -2.79 -5.60
N ALA A 118 7.83 -2.50 -6.76
CA ALA A 118 7.89 -1.15 -7.33
C ALA A 118 6.49 -0.62 -7.66
N GLY A 119 5.67 -1.43 -8.34
CA GLY A 119 4.29 -1.12 -8.68
C GLY A 119 3.41 -0.89 -7.44
N PHE A 120 3.54 -1.77 -6.43
CA PHE A 120 2.79 -1.65 -5.19
C PHE A 120 3.17 -0.39 -4.41
N ARG A 121 4.47 -0.05 -4.33
CA ARG A 121 4.96 1.20 -3.73
C ARG A 121 4.45 2.42 -4.48
N ARG A 122 4.48 2.40 -5.82
CA ARG A 122 3.95 3.49 -6.65
C ARG A 122 2.44 3.68 -6.42
N TRP A 123 1.70 2.57 -6.39
CA TRP A 123 0.25 2.58 -6.13
C TRP A 123 -0.10 3.14 -4.74
N GLU A 124 0.72 2.86 -3.70
CA GLU A 124 0.48 3.38 -2.36
C GLU A 124 0.92 4.83 -2.13
N ARG A 125 1.90 5.35 -2.90
CA ARG A 125 2.42 6.72 -2.72
C ARG A 125 1.33 7.78 -2.83
N GLY A 126 0.51 7.74 -3.87
CA GLY A 126 -0.56 8.71 -4.10
C GLY A 126 -1.84 8.45 -3.29
N ARG A 127 -1.81 7.55 -2.28
CA ARG A 127 -3.00 7.20 -1.52
C ARG A 127 -2.91 7.72 -0.09
N PRO A 128 -3.76 8.69 0.27
CA PRO A 128 -3.79 9.26 1.61
C PRO A 128 -4.20 8.22 2.66
N LEU A 129 -3.62 8.33 3.85
CA LEU A 129 -3.97 7.52 5.01
C LEU A 129 -4.69 8.39 6.05
N ALA A 130 -5.56 7.76 6.84
CA ALA A 130 -6.25 8.45 7.93
C ALA A 130 -5.24 9.06 8.92
N GLY A 131 -5.45 10.32 9.29
CA GLY A 131 -4.56 11.09 10.14
C GLY A 131 -3.41 11.79 9.40
N GLU A 132 -3.38 11.77 8.08
CA GLU A 132 -2.41 12.54 7.29
C GLU A 132 -3.01 13.87 6.83
N VAL A 133 -2.15 14.88 6.72
CA VAL A 133 -2.45 16.17 6.10
C VAL A 133 -2.00 16.15 4.65
N TRP A 134 -2.92 16.51 3.76
CA TRP A 134 -2.67 16.55 2.32
C TRP A 134 -3.10 17.86 1.71
N LEU A 135 -2.53 18.18 0.56
CA LEU A 135 -2.98 19.25 -0.33
C LEU A 135 -3.85 18.64 -1.41
N ALA A 136 -5.10 19.09 -1.53
CA ALA A 136 -6.07 18.53 -2.47
C ALA A 136 -6.97 19.62 -3.07
N MET A 137 -7.59 19.32 -4.21
CA MET A 137 -8.74 20.04 -4.71
C MET A 137 -9.96 19.58 -3.94
N VAL A 138 -10.40 20.40 -2.97
CA VAL A 138 -11.54 20.09 -2.12
C VAL A 138 -12.79 20.75 -2.71
N PRO A 139 -13.85 19.98 -3.03
CA PRO A 139 -15.06 20.55 -3.64
C PRO A 139 -15.76 21.50 -2.66
N PHE A 140 -16.30 22.61 -3.18
CA PHE A 140 -17.19 23.47 -2.41
C PHE A 140 -18.52 22.73 -2.15
N ARG A 141 -19.25 23.14 -1.12
CA ARG A 141 -20.55 22.53 -0.79
C ARG A 141 -21.70 23.06 -1.62
N GLU A 142 -21.56 24.30 -2.03
CA GLU A 142 -22.63 25.08 -2.68
C GLU A 142 -22.40 25.27 -4.17
N ARG A 143 -21.27 24.79 -4.71
CA ARG A 143 -20.87 24.96 -6.11
C ARG A 143 -20.18 23.68 -6.60
N ASP A 144 -20.33 23.38 -7.88
CA ASP A 144 -19.61 22.28 -8.55
C ASP A 144 -18.13 22.57 -8.79
N GLU A 145 -17.59 23.57 -8.10
CA GLU A 145 -16.20 23.96 -8.14
C GLU A 145 -15.40 23.34 -7.00
N ALA A 146 -14.10 23.19 -7.19
CA ALA A 146 -13.16 22.75 -6.17
C ALA A 146 -12.03 23.77 -6.03
N ALA A 147 -11.56 23.95 -4.82
CA ALA A 147 -10.42 24.82 -4.54
C ALA A 147 -9.29 24.05 -3.87
N ARG A 148 -8.08 24.59 -4.08
CA ARG A 148 -6.87 24.04 -3.48
C ARG A 148 -6.83 24.33 -1.97
N HIS A 149 -6.94 23.29 -1.16
CA HIS A 149 -6.89 23.39 0.29
C HIS A 149 -6.03 22.31 0.92
N TYR A 150 -5.43 22.62 2.06
CA TYR A 150 -4.97 21.57 2.96
C TYR A 150 -6.17 20.87 3.59
N CYS A 151 -6.06 19.59 3.79
CA CYS A 151 -7.11 18.79 4.41
C CYS A 151 -6.53 17.67 5.29
N VAL A 152 -7.26 17.31 6.34
CA VAL A 152 -6.99 16.12 7.15
C VAL A 152 -7.80 14.96 6.60
N VAL A 153 -7.15 13.85 6.33
CA VAL A 153 -7.81 12.61 5.90
C VAL A 153 -8.42 11.91 7.12
N LEU A 154 -9.72 11.74 7.14
CA LEU A 154 -10.41 10.99 8.21
C LEU A 154 -10.52 9.51 7.89
N ARG A 155 -10.92 9.19 6.67
CA ARG A 155 -11.18 7.82 6.25
C ARG A 155 -10.80 7.61 4.79
N ARG A 156 -10.13 6.50 4.53
CA ARG A 156 -9.85 6.04 3.18
C ARG A 156 -11.04 5.26 2.63
N ARG A 157 -11.39 5.50 1.37
CA ARG A 157 -12.35 4.71 0.60
C ARG A 157 -11.68 4.05 -0.60
N LEU A 158 -12.43 3.29 -1.40
CA LEU A 158 -11.87 2.56 -2.55
C LEU A 158 -11.27 3.52 -3.60
N ARG A 159 -11.98 4.59 -3.96
CA ARG A 159 -11.61 5.53 -5.04
C ARG A 159 -11.25 6.93 -4.58
N GLY A 160 -11.19 7.18 -3.28
CA GLY A 160 -10.96 8.51 -2.71
C GLY A 160 -10.82 8.45 -1.20
N ALA A 161 -10.93 9.59 -0.55
CA ALA A 161 -10.89 9.71 0.90
C ALA A 161 -11.92 10.73 1.39
N ASP A 162 -12.42 10.51 2.60
CA ASP A 162 -13.21 11.50 3.34
C ASP A 162 -12.23 12.43 4.07
N VAL A 163 -12.37 13.73 3.85
CA VAL A 163 -11.45 14.74 4.37
C VAL A 163 -12.20 15.86 5.10
N LEU A 164 -11.49 16.50 6.02
CA LEU A 164 -11.89 17.79 6.60
C LEU A 164 -10.95 18.87 6.09
N GLN A 165 -11.52 20.00 5.71
CA GLN A 165 -10.78 21.15 5.22
C GLN A 165 -10.03 21.84 6.36
N ILE A 166 -8.81 22.30 6.05
CA ILE A 166 -8.00 23.16 6.91
C ILE A 166 -8.08 24.58 6.37
N THR A 167 -8.30 25.55 7.24
CA THR A 167 -8.27 26.98 6.92
C THR A 167 -7.14 27.68 7.65
N SER A 168 -6.55 28.70 7.03
CA SER A 168 -5.59 29.63 7.64
C SER A 168 -6.26 30.92 8.12
N GLN A 169 -7.57 31.06 7.94
CA GLN A 169 -8.33 32.17 8.55
C GLN A 169 -8.44 31.95 10.03
N ASN A 170 -8.17 32.98 10.81
CA ASN A 170 -8.28 32.89 12.27
C ASN A 170 -9.70 32.49 12.67
N LYS A 171 -9.79 31.38 13.42
CA LYS A 171 -11.02 30.79 13.93
C LYS A 171 -10.93 30.52 15.43
N ASP A 172 -10.04 31.22 16.13
CA ASP A 172 -9.91 31.06 17.59
C ASP A 172 -11.23 31.40 18.30
N GLY A 173 -11.58 30.50 19.21
CA GLY A 173 -12.82 30.63 20.01
C GLY A 173 -14.11 30.39 19.19
N GLN A 174 -14.04 30.07 17.91
CA GLN A 174 -15.24 29.74 17.13
C GLN A 174 -15.60 28.28 17.30
N ASP A 175 -16.85 28.02 17.66
CA ASP A 175 -17.39 26.67 17.74
C ASP A 175 -17.26 25.94 16.39
N GLY A 176 -16.91 24.66 16.47
CA GLY A 176 -16.78 23.83 15.28
C GLY A 176 -15.46 23.96 14.52
N TYR A 177 -14.51 24.68 15.05
CA TYR A 177 -13.14 24.73 14.55
C TYR A 177 -12.17 24.21 15.61
N LEU A 178 -11.28 23.30 15.21
CA LEU A 178 -10.23 22.78 16.07
C LEU A 178 -8.88 23.37 15.67
N PRO A 179 -8.07 23.85 16.61
CA PRO A 179 -6.71 24.28 16.32
C PRO A 179 -5.90 23.15 15.70
N MET A 180 -5.13 23.51 14.68
CA MET A 180 -4.29 22.60 13.91
C MET A 180 -2.85 23.10 13.92
N PRO A 181 -2.07 22.82 14.99
CA PRO A 181 -0.68 23.21 15.07
C PRO A 181 0.10 22.71 13.86
N ASN A 182 0.90 23.59 13.23
CA ASN A 182 1.55 23.33 11.94
C ASN A 182 2.99 22.80 12.02
N GLY A 183 3.55 22.67 13.23
CA GLY A 183 4.95 22.25 13.43
C GLY A 183 5.35 20.88 12.83
N LEU A 184 4.39 20.03 12.45
CA LEU A 184 4.65 18.72 11.85
C LEU A 184 4.32 18.65 10.34
N TRP A 185 3.63 19.65 9.76
CA TRP A 185 3.12 19.55 8.40
C TRP A 185 3.23 20.85 7.59
N ASP A 186 3.33 22.00 8.24
CA ASP A 186 3.51 23.31 7.59
C ASP A 186 4.45 24.20 8.41
N VAL A 187 5.70 23.78 8.54
CA VAL A 187 6.71 24.41 9.41
C VAL A 187 7.06 25.83 8.94
N THR A 188 6.89 26.13 7.64
CA THR A 188 7.39 27.35 7.01
C THR A 188 6.38 28.49 6.97
N SER A 189 5.07 28.23 7.05
CA SER A 189 4.08 29.28 6.84
C SER A 189 3.95 30.27 8.01
N GLY A 190 4.31 29.88 9.23
CA GLY A 190 4.15 30.69 10.43
C GLY A 190 2.70 31.06 10.79
N LYS A 191 1.71 30.62 9.99
CA LYS A 191 0.29 30.94 10.16
C LYS A 191 -0.40 29.92 11.05
N GLY A 192 -1.35 30.39 11.87
CA GLY A 192 -2.28 29.49 12.57
C GLY A 192 -3.20 28.77 11.56
N HIS A 193 -3.58 27.57 11.89
CA HIS A 193 -4.51 26.77 11.08
C HIS A 193 -5.57 26.12 11.94
N TRP A 194 -6.75 25.93 11.37
CA TRP A 194 -7.92 25.34 12.03
C TRP A 194 -8.58 24.31 11.11
N VAL A 195 -9.07 23.23 11.68
CA VAL A 195 -9.85 22.22 10.97
C VAL A 195 -11.33 22.48 11.20
N GLU A 196 -12.10 22.61 10.13
CA GLU A 196 -13.55 22.70 10.17
C GLU A 196 -14.15 21.36 10.62
N THR A 197 -14.97 21.40 11.67
CA THR A 197 -15.60 20.19 12.23
C THR A 197 -17.13 20.27 12.31
N THR A 198 -17.73 21.41 12.05
CA THR A 198 -19.19 21.60 12.03
C THR A 198 -19.89 20.82 10.96
N MET A 199 -19.23 20.68 9.83
CA MET A 199 -19.84 20.09 8.65
C MET A 199 -19.37 18.64 8.43
N PRO A 200 -20.15 17.79 7.74
CA PRO A 200 -19.73 16.42 7.41
C PRO A 200 -18.47 16.42 6.55
N PRO A 201 -17.65 15.36 6.62
CA PRO A 201 -16.48 15.22 5.79
C PRO A 201 -16.82 15.30 4.29
N ARG A 202 -15.90 15.85 3.49
CA ARG A 202 -16.02 15.90 2.03
C ARG A 202 -15.31 14.70 1.43
N TRP A 203 -15.91 14.09 0.42
CA TRP A 203 -15.26 13.06 -0.34
C TRP A 203 -14.39 13.69 -1.44
N VAL A 204 -13.11 13.25 -1.50
CA VAL A 204 -12.14 13.71 -2.50
C VAL A 204 -11.58 12.48 -3.23
N PRO A 205 -11.70 12.40 -4.57
CA PRO A 205 -11.11 11.29 -5.33
C PRO A 205 -9.58 11.36 -5.29
N TYR A 206 -8.90 10.21 -5.41
CA TYR A 206 -7.44 10.18 -5.30
C TYR A 206 -6.70 11.03 -6.35
N ARG A 207 -7.28 11.22 -7.54
CA ARG A 207 -6.71 12.05 -8.59
C ARG A 207 -6.62 13.54 -8.22
N ASP A 208 -7.44 13.98 -7.27
CA ASP A 208 -7.53 15.38 -6.85
C ASP A 208 -6.59 15.71 -5.67
N PHE A 209 -5.82 14.74 -5.20
CA PHE A 209 -4.71 14.98 -4.29
C PHE A 209 -3.50 15.47 -5.09
N LEU A 210 -3.10 16.72 -4.88
CA LEU A 210 -2.15 17.45 -5.73
C LEU A 210 -0.68 17.05 -5.54
N LYS A 211 -0.37 16.23 -4.52
CA LYS A 211 0.98 15.71 -4.26
C LYS A 211 0.96 14.21 -4.12
N ASP A 212 2.07 13.58 -4.38
CA ASP A 212 2.28 12.12 -4.27
C ASP A 212 2.63 11.66 -2.84
N ARG A 213 2.76 12.61 -1.91
CA ARG A 213 3.07 12.36 -0.50
C ARG A 213 2.34 13.34 0.42
N PRO A 214 2.07 12.95 1.68
CA PRO A 214 1.48 13.83 2.67
C PRO A 214 2.42 15.01 2.99
N GLN A 215 1.85 16.12 3.45
CA GLN A 215 2.60 17.23 4.01
C GLN A 215 3.17 16.87 5.39
N GLY A 216 2.46 16.04 6.14
CA GLY A 216 2.86 15.54 7.43
C GLY A 216 1.69 14.84 8.15
N PRO A 217 1.91 14.36 9.38
CA PRO A 217 0.85 13.81 10.20
C PRO A 217 -0.01 14.92 10.81
N CYS A 218 -1.30 14.63 11.03
CA CYS A 218 -2.16 15.44 11.88
C CYS A 218 -1.63 15.42 13.32
N PRO A 219 -1.53 16.56 14.00
CA PRO A 219 -1.11 16.62 15.40
C PRO A 219 -1.94 15.70 16.27
N THR A 220 -1.28 14.97 17.17
CA THR A 220 -1.92 13.89 17.96
C THR A 220 -3.11 14.38 18.78
N ALA A 221 -3.02 15.58 19.36
CA ALA A 221 -4.11 16.17 20.14
C ALA A 221 -5.34 16.41 19.26
N THR A 222 -5.17 17.09 18.12
CA THR A 222 -6.23 17.36 17.15
C THR A 222 -6.79 16.04 16.60
N TRP A 223 -5.93 15.08 16.25
CA TRP A 223 -6.37 13.79 15.73
C TRP A 223 -7.24 13.01 16.73
N ARG A 224 -6.92 13.04 18.03
CA ARG A 224 -7.74 12.40 19.07
C ARG A 224 -9.14 13.00 19.12
N LEU A 225 -9.26 14.33 19.00
CA LEU A 225 -10.55 15.02 18.98
C LEU A 225 -11.36 14.68 17.73
N LEU A 226 -10.72 14.65 16.55
CA LEU A 226 -11.36 14.31 15.28
C LEU A 226 -11.90 12.88 15.22
N ARG A 227 -11.32 11.95 15.99
CA ARG A 227 -11.75 10.55 16.06
C ARG A 227 -12.85 10.28 17.09
N ARG A 228 -13.17 11.23 17.95
CA ARG A 228 -14.30 11.04 18.88
C ARG A 228 -15.59 10.93 18.08
N PRO A 229 -16.50 10.00 18.46
CA PRO A 229 -17.84 9.97 17.88
C PRO A 229 -18.45 11.35 18.05
N ARG A 230 -18.83 11.99 16.96
CA ARG A 230 -19.58 13.24 17.03
C ARG A 230 -20.99 12.86 17.46
N SER A 231 -21.46 13.42 18.57
CA SER A 231 -22.89 13.46 18.87
C SER A 231 -23.55 14.06 17.62
N ALA A 232 -24.46 13.32 16.99
CA ALA A 232 -25.17 13.87 15.86
C ALA A 232 -25.78 15.21 16.27
N PRO A 233 -25.61 16.31 15.48
CA PRO A 233 -26.31 17.54 15.78
C PRO A 233 -27.81 17.21 15.82
N ALA A 234 -28.43 17.46 16.98
CA ALA A 234 -29.87 17.40 17.12
C ALA A 234 -30.49 18.36 16.10
N GLY A 235 -31.13 17.85 15.06
CA GLY A 235 -31.99 18.68 14.22
C GLY A 235 -31.61 18.83 12.73
N TYR A 236 -31.31 17.74 12.01
CA TYR A 236 -31.66 17.71 10.59
C TYR A 236 -32.81 16.71 10.40
N GLY A 237 -34.02 17.23 10.65
CA GLY A 237 -35.25 16.56 10.26
C GLY A 237 -35.18 16.24 8.77
N ARG A 238 -35.37 14.96 8.41
CA ARG A 238 -35.67 14.54 7.04
C ARG A 238 -36.97 15.23 6.65
N SER A 239 -36.85 16.28 5.86
CA SER A 239 -37.98 16.71 5.04
C SER A 239 -38.00 15.78 3.83
N TYR A 240 -39.07 15.00 3.70
CA TYR A 240 -39.42 14.17 2.55
C TYR A 240 -39.71 15.02 1.34
#